data_1f1cbbc25f61198e6f935cf8d2e3d421
#
_entry.id   1f1cbbc25f61198e6f935cf8d2e3d421
#
_cell.length_a   1.000
_cell.length_b   1.000
_cell.length_c   1.000
_cell.angle_alpha   90.00
_cell.angle_beta   90.00
_cell.angle_gamma   90.00
#
_symmetry.space_group_name_H-M   'P 1'
#
loop_
_entity.id
_entity.type
_entity.pdbx_description
1 polymer ?
#
loop_
_entity_poly.entity_id
_entity_poly.type
_entity_poly.pdbx_seq_one_letter_code
_entity_poly.pdbx_strand_id
1 'polypeptide(L)'
;RVLGMRNGIQGFLEGGVVDLVEALEFTASESGSSNHASTNPGEKNLQLLRKTPSSWLGSCRFKLPELEPNPATCSSSESAAISPIYQQIDAQLKKYQVDAVLYIGGNDSMDTTDKLSRYFSQIESPVCVVGVPKTIDNDLEGTDHTPGFGSAARFVASVTAELTRDGGVYNSKNVTFIEAMGRDAGW
;
A
#
# COMPACT_ATOMS: atom_id res chain seq x y z
N ARG A 1 -16.07 8.90 7.83
CA ARG A 1 -15.85 8.87 6.39
C ARG A 1 -14.49 8.24 6.10
N VAL A 2 -14.39 7.37 5.12
CA VAL A 2 -13.15 6.71 4.71
C VAL A 2 -12.87 7.04 3.26
N LEU A 3 -11.71 7.66 3.01
CA LEU A 3 -11.28 8.07 1.67
C LEU A 3 -10.13 7.18 1.20
N GLY A 4 -10.12 6.84 -0.09
CA GLY A 4 -9.04 6.13 -0.74
C GLY A 4 -8.24 7.04 -1.66
N MET A 5 -6.92 6.95 -1.60
CA MET A 5 -6.01 7.62 -2.53
C MET A 5 -5.79 6.71 -3.73
N ARG A 6 -6.29 7.07 -4.90
CA ARG A 6 -5.98 6.35 -6.14
C ARG A 6 -4.53 6.57 -6.52
N ASN A 7 -3.84 5.48 -6.85
CA ASN A 7 -2.41 5.51 -7.21
C ASN A 7 -1.51 6.15 -6.14
N GLY A 8 -1.84 5.91 -4.85
CA GLY A 8 -1.05 6.37 -3.72
C GLY A 8 -0.91 7.89 -3.63
N ILE A 9 0.25 8.35 -3.14
CA ILE A 9 0.47 9.79 -2.90
C ILE A 9 0.53 10.60 -4.21
N GLN A 10 1.03 9.99 -5.28
CA GLN A 10 1.08 10.66 -6.59
C GLN A 10 -0.32 11.02 -7.08
N GLY A 11 -1.22 10.04 -7.12
CA GLY A 11 -2.58 10.30 -7.54
C GLY A 11 -3.36 11.18 -6.55
N PHE A 12 -3.01 11.13 -5.26
CA PHE A 12 -3.56 12.06 -4.27
C PHE A 12 -3.22 13.51 -4.57
N LEU A 13 -1.98 13.79 -4.95
CA LEU A 13 -1.55 15.12 -5.39
C LEU A 13 -2.30 15.60 -6.64
N GLU A 14 -2.66 14.69 -7.52
CA GLU A 14 -3.46 14.94 -8.74
C GLU A 14 -4.98 15.03 -8.45
N GLY A 15 -5.39 14.89 -7.19
CA GLY A 15 -6.81 14.92 -6.78
C GLY A 15 -7.55 13.58 -6.92
N GLY A 16 -6.82 12.49 -7.11
CA GLY A 16 -7.36 11.14 -7.21
C GLY A 16 -7.84 10.59 -5.87
N VAL A 17 -8.93 11.13 -5.35
CA VAL A 17 -9.56 10.71 -4.08
C VAL A 17 -10.92 10.11 -4.36
N VAL A 18 -11.21 8.99 -3.70
CA VAL A 18 -12.49 8.28 -3.80
C VAL A 18 -13.08 8.04 -2.42
N ASP A 19 -14.38 8.25 -2.24
CA ASP A 19 -15.09 7.81 -1.05
C ASP A 19 -15.28 6.29 -1.12
N LEU A 20 -14.73 5.57 -0.15
CA LEU A 20 -14.73 4.11 -0.19
C LEU A 20 -16.10 3.52 0.10
N VAL A 21 -16.92 4.20 0.89
CA VAL A 21 -18.28 3.73 1.20
C VAL A 21 -19.13 3.82 -0.06
N GLU A 22 -19.15 4.98 -0.70
CA GLU A 22 -19.90 5.19 -1.95
C GLU A 22 -19.43 4.25 -3.08
N ALA A 23 -18.11 4.08 -3.23
CA ALA A 23 -17.55 3.21 -4.27
C ALA A 23 -17.90 1.73 -4.07
N LEU A 24 -17.95 1.25 -2.83
CA LEU A 24 -18.32 -0.14 -2.54
C LEU A 24 -19.85 -0.38 -2.68
N GLU A 25 -20.66 0.63 -2.42
CA GLU A 25 -22.11 0.55 -2.61
C GLU A 25 -22.51 0.63 -4.09
N PHE A 26 -21.86 1.50 -4.87
CA PHE A 26 -22.15 1.70 -6.30
C PHE A 26 -21.88 0.44 -7.14
N THR A 27 -20.78 -0.25 -6.92
CA THR A 27 -20.45 -1.49 -7.64
C THR A 27 -21.45 -2.62 -7.41
N ALA A 28 -22.28 -2.52 -6.38
CA ALA A 28 -23.35 -3.48 -6.09
C ALA A 28 -24.62 -3.28 -6.95
N SER A 29 -24.89 -2.04 -7.37
CA SER A 29 -26.06 -1.72 -8.16
C SER A 29 -25.91 -2.09 -9.65
N GLU A 30 -24.69 -2.16 -10.16
CA GLU A 30 -24.41 -2.54 -11.55
C GLU A 30 -24.44 -4.06 -11.79
N SER A 31 -24.22 -4.88 -10.76
CA SER A 31 -24.28 -6.35 -10.87
C SER A 31 -25.69 -6.89 -10.68
N GLY A 32 -26.63 -6.54 -11.55
CA GLY A 32 -28.05 -6.88 -11.51
C GLY A 32 -28.38 -8.37 -11.32
N SER A 33 -28.04 -8.95 -10.19
CA SER A 33 -28.41 -10.28 -9.73
C SER A 33 -29.39 -10.16 -8.56
N SER A 34 -30.66 -10.09 -8.90
CA SER A 34 -31.76 -10.29 -7.98
C SER A 34 -31.85 -11.80 -7.64
N ASN A 35 -31.27 -12.24 -6.53
CA ASN A 35 -31.75 -13.43 -5.83
C ASN A 35 -31.24 -13.51 -4.39
N HIS A 36 -32.17 -13.34 -3.46
CA HIS A 36 -32.25 -13.90 -2.11
C HIS A 36 -30.97 -14.03 -1.25
N ALA A 37 -30.69 -12.99 -0.48
CA ALA A 37 -30.33 -13.05 0.96
C ALA A 37 -30.10 -11.62 1.44
N SER A 38 -30.56 -11.27 2.62
CA SER A 38 -30.54 -9.94 3.24
C SER A 38 -29.14 -9.50 3.71
N THR A 39 -28.15 -9.55 2.85
CA THR A 39 -26.81 -8.97 3.11
C THR A 39 -26.73 -7.64 2.37
N ASN A 40 -26.37 -6.59 3.10
CA ASN A 40 -26.10 -5.28 2.55
C ASN A 40 -25.11 -5.41 1.37
N PRO A 41 -25.42 -4.89 0.18
CA PRO A 41 -24.52 -4.97 -0.98
C PRO A 41 -23.09 -4.48 -0.73
N GLY A 42 -22.95 -3.43 0.06
CA GLY A 42 -21.65 -2.90 0.45
C GLY A 42 -20.81 -3.89 1.26
N GLU A 43 -21.45 -4.68 2.13
CA GLU A 43 -20.75 -5.72 2.90
C GLU A 43 -20.27 -6.88 2.02
N LYS A 44 -21.06 -7.29 1.04
CA LYS A 44 -20.67 -8.31 0.06
C LYS A 44 -19.44 -7.86 -0.73
N ASN A 45 -19.41 -6.62 -1.20
CA ASN A 45 -18.27 -6.06 -1.92
C ASN A 45 -17.03 -5.93 -1.04
N LEU A 46 -17.20 -5.55 0.23
CA LEU A 46 -16.11 -5.53 1.19
C LEU A 46 -15.52 -6.92 1.43
N GLN A 47 -16.35 -7.97 1.50
CA GLN A 47 -15.89 -9.35 1.62
C GLN A 47 -15.17 -9.82 0.35
N LEU A 48 -15.62 -9.42 -0.84
CA LEU A 48 -14.92 -9.68 -2.09
C LEU A 48 -13.57 -8.97 -2.13
N LEU A 49 -13.52 -7.70 -1.75
CA LEU A 49 -12.27 -6.93 -1.66
C LEU A 49 -11.24 -7.60 -0.75
N ARG A 50 -11.66 -8.10 0.42
CA ARG A 50 -10.79 -8.82 1.36
C ARG A 50 -10.20 -10.12 0.81
N LYS A 51 -10.88 -10.75 -0.16
CA LYS A 51 -10.49 -12.03 -0.74
C LYS A 51 -9.83 -11.91 -2.12
N THR A 52 -9.90 -10.74 -2.75
CA THR A 52 -9.36 -10.52 -4.08
C THR A 52 -7.93 -10.01 -3.98
N PRO A 53 -6.92 -10.77 -4.42
CA PRO A 53 -5.53 -10.36 -4.36
C PRO A 53 -5.23 -9.32 -5.42
N SER A 54 -5.41 -8.05 -5.07
CA SER A 54 -5.09 -6.91 -5.96
C SER A 54 -4.88 -5.63 -5.17
N SER A 55 -4.25 -4.65 -5.81
CA SER A 55 -4.17 -3.27 -5.34
C SER A 55 -5.37 -2.48 -5.88
N TRP A 56 -6.51 -2.56 -5.22
CA TRP A 56 -7.76 -1.96 -5.69
C TRP A 56 -7.65 -0.45 -5.94
N LEU A 57 -6.96 0.27 -5.07
CA LEU A 57 -6.70 1.71 -5.23
C LEU A 57 -5.54 2.02 -6.20
N GLY A 58 -4.92 1.01 -6.77
CA GLY A 58 -3.71 1.17 -7.57
C GLY A 58 -2.46 1.36 -6.71
N SER A 59 -1.35 1.69 -7.36
CA SER A 59 -0.04 1.87 -6.74
C SER A 59 0.74 2.95 -7.47
N CYS A 60 1.75 3.52 -6.81
CA CYS A 60 2.73 4.40 -7.44
C CYS A 60 4.14 4.07 -6.97
N ARG A 61 5.14 4.57 -7.69
CA ARG A 61 6.56 4.54 -7.32
C ARG A 61 7.09 5.95 -7.12
N PHE A 62 6.40 6.70 -6.26
CA PHE A 62 6.74 8.07 -5.96
C PHE A 62 7.49 8.13 -4.63
N LYS A 63 8.67 8.76 -4.63
CA LYS A 63 9.45 9.00 -3.42
C LYS A 63 9.34 10.47 -3.04
N LEU A 64 9.00 10.73 -1.78
CA LEU A 64 9.09 12.07 -1.25
C LEU A 64 10.56 12.51 -1.16
N PRO A 65 10.86 13.77 -1.47
CA PRO A 65 12.18 14.34 -1.21
C PRO A 65 12.52 14.24 0.27
N GLU A 66 13.82 14.32 0.58
CA GLU A 66 14.25 14.35 1.98
C GLU A 66 13.67 15.59 2.67
N LEU A 67 13.30 15.40 3.93
CA LEU A 67 12.84 16.49 4.78
C LEU A 67 14.08 17.16 5.37
N GLU A 68 14.35 18.39 4.98
CA GLU A 68 15.44 19.19 5.53
C GLU A 68 15.33 19.28 7.07
N PRO A 69 16.43 19.25 7.81
CA PRO A 69 16.39 19.41 9.26
C PRO A 69 15.70 20.71 9.65
N ASN A 70 14.91 20.68 10.72
CA ASN A 70 14.21 21.86 11.23
C ASN A 70 15.24 22.99 11.50
N PRO A 71 15.09 24.17 10.89
CA PRO A 71 16.04 25.30 11.07
C PRO A 71 16.16 25.77 12.53
N ALA A 72 15.22 25.43 13.41
CA ALA A 72 15.30 25.72 14.84
C ALA A 72 16.37 24.88 15.59
N THR A 73 16.85 23.79 14.99
CA THR A 73 17.85 22.88 15.59
C THR A 73 19.22 22.96 14.92
N CYS A 74 19.33 23.64 13.77
CA CYS A 74 20.58 23.81 13.03
C CYS A 74 21.06 25.25 13.07
N SER A 75 22.28 25.47 13.56
CA SER A 75 22.95 26.77 13.68
C SER A 75 23.56 27.31 12.35
N SER A 76 23.14 26.83 11.21
CA SER A 76 23.60 27.30 9.90
C SER A 76 22.49 28.07 9.17
N SER A 77 22.84 29.30 8.74
CA SER A 77 21.99 30.34 8.20
C SER A 77 21.43 30.10 6.78
N GLU A 78 21.20 28.89 6.36
CA GLU A 78 20.45 28.60 5.13
C GLU A 78 19.04 28.19 5.52
N SER A 79 18.10 29.08 5.24
CA SER A 79 16.65 28.83 5.37
C SER A 79 16.28 27.70 4.41
N ALA A 80 16.29 26.47 4.91
CA ALA A 80 15.86 25.32 4.17
C ALA A 80 14.37 25.45 3.87
N ALA A 81 14.03 25.71 2.62
CA ALA A 81 12.65 25.82 2.17
C ALA A 81 12.01 24.43 2.21
N ILE A 82 10.97 24.25 3.03
CA ILE A 82 10.14 23.05 3.02
C ILE A 82 9.68 22.76 1.59
N SER A 83 9.97 21.56 1.08
CA SER A 83 9.61 21.21 -0.29
C SER A 83 8.12 21.48 -0.56
N PRO A 84 7.78 22.16 -1.66
CA PRO A 84 6.39 22.51 -2.02
C PRO A 84 5.43 21.31 -1.99
N ILE A 85 5.97 20.11 -2.18
CA ILE A 85 5.17 18.87 -2.21
C ILE A 85 4.53 18.55 -0.85
N TYR A 86 5.23 18.80 0.25
CA TYR A 86 4.68 18.61 1.60
C TYR A 86 3.55 19.59 1.89
N GLN A 87 3.70 20.84 1.43
CA GLN A 87 2.65 21.84 1.56
C GLN A 87 1.41 21.48 0.72
N GLN A 88 1.61 20.91 -0.48
CA GLN A 88 0.51 20.44 -1.31
C GLN A 88 -0.23 19.27 -0.66
N ILE A 89 0.50 18.33 -0.06
CA ILE A 89 -0.11 17.19 0.67
C ILE A 89 -0.94 17.73 1.85
N ASP A 90 -0.39 18.62 2.66
CA ASP A 90 -1.09 19.24 3.79
C ASP A 90 -2.36 19.98 3.34
N ALA A 91 -2.26 20.79 2.27
CA ALA A 91 -3.40 21.49 1.70
C ALA A 91 -4.50 20.54 1.22
N GLN A 92 -4.14 19.41 0.59
CA GLN A 92 -5.11 18.40 0.16
C GLN A 92 -5.74 17.70 1.37
N LEU A 93 -4.97 17.34 2.40
CA LEU A 93 -5.53 16.72 3.61
C LEU A 93 -6.51 17.66 4.32
N LYS A 94 -6.18 18.94 4.42
CA LYS A 94 -7.08 19.98 4.97
C LYS A 94 -8.34 20.14 4.12
N LYS A 95 -8.21 20.18 2.80
CA LYS A 95 -9.36 20.26 1.87
C LYS A 95 -10.37 19.12 2.09
N TYR A 96 -9.88 17.91 2.31
CA TYR A 96 -10.72 16.73 2.55
C TYR A 96 -11.04 16.50 4.02
N GLN A 97 -10.56 17.34 4.94
CA GLN A 97 -10.75 17.24 6.39
C GLN A 97 -10.30 15.88 6.93
N VAL A 98 -9.08 15.48 6.57
CA VAL A 98 -8.50 14.19 6.96
C VAL A 98 -7.83 14.31 8.32
N ASP A 99 -8.22 13.48 9.28
CA ASP A 99 -7.65 13.41 10.62
C ASP A 99 -6.52 12.37 10.71
N ALA A 100 -6.57 11.33 9.87
CA ALA A 100 -5.57 10.25 9.89
C ALA A 100 -5.30 9.71 8.48
N VAL A 101 -4.05 9.37 8.23
CA VAL A 101 -3.57 8.73 6.99
C VAL A 101 -3.05 7.34 7.34
N LEU A 102 -3.65 6.30 6.74
CA LEU A 102 -3.14 4.92 6.78
C LEU A 102 -2.42 4.66 5.44
N TYR A 103 -1.11 4.52 5.47
CA TYR A 103 -0.32 4.34 4.26
C TYR A 103 0.21 2.91 4.17
N ILE A 104 -0.36 2.13 3.23
CA ILE A 104 -0.09 0.70 3.09
C ILE A 104 0.97 0.50 2.00
N GLY A 105 2.05 -0.22 2.29
CA GLY A 105 3.03 -0.53 1.27
C GLY A 105 4.34 -1.12 1.78
N GLY A 106 5.35 -1.15 0.91
CA GLY A 106 6.68 -1.65 1.20
C GLY A 106 7.61 -0.59 1.81
N ASN A 107 8.93 -0.83 1.74
CA ASN A 107 9.96 0.00 2.34
C ASN A 107 9.85 1.48 1.94
N ASP A 108 9.67 1.78 0.66
CA ASP A 108 9.50 3.17 0.18
C ASP A 108 8.23 3.84 0.74
N SER A 109 7.18 3.07 1.02
CA SER A 109 5.97 3.58 1.63
C SER A 109 6.16 3.86 3.12
N MET A 110 6.95 3.05 3.81
CA MET A 110 7.30 3.29 5.21
C MET A 110 8.21 4.51 5.35
N ASP A 111 9.17 4.71 4.45
CA ASP A 111 9.97 5.94 4.35
C ASP A 111 9.08 7.18 4.13
N THR A 112 8.11 7.08 3.23
CA THR A 112 7.10 8.15 3.01
C THR A 112 6.31 8.44 4.29
N THR A 113 5.89 7.40 5.02
CA THR A 113 5.17 7.53 6.30
C THR A 113 6.00 8.26 7.35
N ASP A 114 7.27 7.88 7.50
CA ASP A 114 8.19 8.52 8.44
C ASP A 114 8.39 10.01 8.09
N LYS A 115 8.64 10.32 6.83
CA LYS A 115 8.81 11.71 6.35
C LYS A 115 7.56 12.56 6.59
N LEU A 116 6.38 12.03 6.29
CA LEU A 116 5.11 12.74 6.55
C LEU A 116 4.86 12.93 8.05
N SER A 117 5.12 11.92 8.86
CA SER A 117 4.97 12.01 10.32
C SER A 117 5.87 13.07 10.91
N ARG A 118 7.15 13.11 10.49
CA ARG A 118 8.09 14.16 10.90
C ARG A 118 7.65 15.56 10.44
N TYR A 119 7.21 15.68 9.18
CA TYR A 119 6.71 16.95 8.66
C TYR A 119 5.51 17.47 9.45
N PHE A 120 4.50 16.64 9.70
CA PHE A 120 3.32 17.06 10.45
C PHE A 120 3.63 17.38 11.90
N SER A 121 4.60 16.69 12.51
CA SER A 121 5.11 17.05 13.84
C SER A 121 5.80 18.43 13.84
N GLN A 122 6.57 18.77 12.80
CA GLN A 122 7.25 20.09 12.68
C GLN A 122 6.27 21.26 12.54
N ILE A 123 5.14 21.04 11.86
CA ILE A 123 4.10 22.08 11.67
C ILE A 123 2.98 22.02 12.70
N GLU A 124 3.13 21.21 13.75
CA GLU A 124 2.14 21.00 14.81
C GLU A 124 0.74 20.62 14.24
N SER A 125 0.71 19.86 13.16
CA SER A 125 -0.53 19.40 12.55
C SER A 125 -1.18 18.29 13.39
N PRO A 126 -2.51 18.29 13.55
CA PRO A 126 -3.22 17.20 14.25
C PRO A 126 -3.31 15.91 13.45
N VAL A 127 -2.91 15.90 12.18
CA VAL A 127 -3.02 14.72 11.29
C VAL A 127 -2.09 13.61 11.76
N CYS A 128 -2.69 12.45 12.06
CA CYS A 128 -1.95 11.25 12.42
C CYS A 128 -1.56 10.46 11.15
N VAL A 129 -0.30 10.02 11.05
CA VAL A 129 0.16 9.17 9.94
C VAL A 129 0.59 7.82 10.49
N VAL A 130 0.00 6.76 9.94
CA VAL A 130 0.26 5.37 10.35
C VAL A 130 0.68 4.55 9.14
N GLY A 131 1.86 3.94 9.21
CA GLY A 131 2.34 2.99 8.22
C GLY A 131 1.75 1.59 8.45
N VAL A 132 1.31 0.97 7.36
CA VAL A 132 0.87 -0.44 7.36
C VAL A 132 1.82 -1.21 6.43
N PRO A 133 2.90 -1.81 6.97
CA PRO A 133 3.92 -2.44 6.16
C PRO A 133 3.39 -3.72 5.51
N LYS A 134 3.84 -4.00 4.29
CA LYS A 134 3.67 -5.27 3.59
C LYS A 134 4.95 -5.62 2.83
N THR A 135 5.34 -6.87 2.88
CA THR A 135 6.49 -7.39 2.13
C THR A 135 6.41 -8.90 2.01
N ILE A 136 6.92 -9.44 0.89
CA ILE A 136 7.12 -10.88 0.72
C ILE A 136 8.54 -11.31 1.14
N ASP A 137 9.41 -10.35 1.44
CA ASP A 137 10.81 -10.60 1.80
C ASP A 137 10.95 -11.13 3.23
N ASN A 138 9.91 -10.98 4.05
CA ASN A 138 9.87 -11.36 5.47
C ASN A 138 10.97 -10.68 6.30
N ASP A 139 11.24 -9.42 6.00
CA ASP A 139 12.36 -8.62 6.51
C ASP A 139 11.94 -7.53 7.51
N LEU A 140 10.79 -7.66 8.13
CA LEU A 140 10.34 -6.75 9.19
C LEU A 140 10.77 -7.24 10.56
N GLU A 141 11.46 -6.39 11.29
CA GLU A 141 11.83 -6.66 12.68
C GLU A 141 10.58 -6.79 13.59
N GLY A 142 10.64 -7.70 14.54
CA GLY A 142 9.58 -7.90 15.54
C GLY A 142 8.39 -8.75 15.07
N THR A 143 8.46 -9.36 13.89
CA THR A 143 7.44 -10.31 13.42
C THR A 143 8.07 -11.53 12.76
N ASP A 144 7.44 -12.70 12.96
CA ASP A 144 7.87 -13.95 12.32
C ASP A 144 7.35 -14.07 10.89
N HIS A 145 6.19 -13.47 10.61
CA HIS A 145 5.53 -13.52 9.31
C HIS A 145 4.99 -12.16 8.92
N THR A 146 5.59 -11.58 7.89
CA THR A 146 5.14 -10.30 7.35
C THR A 146 3.88 -10.46 6.49
N PRO A 147 3.02 -9.43 6.41
CA PRO A 147 1.88 -9.45 5.50
C PRO A 147 2.33 -9.61 4.04
N GLY A 148 1.91 -10.71 3.42
CA GLY A 148 2.27 -11.09 2.05
C GLY A 148 3.23 -12.28 1.95
N PHE A 149 4.10 -12.50 2.94
CA PHE A 149 5.08 -13.58 2.94
C PHE A 149 4.44 -14.98 2.86
N GLY A 150 3.53 -15.31 3.78
CA GLY A 150 2.94 -16.65 3.84
C GLY A 150 2.16 -17.03 2.58
N SER A 151 1.45 -16.07 1.97
CA SER A 151 0.74 -16.27 0.71
C SER A 151 1.70 -16.47 -0.47
N ALA A 152 2.78 -15.68 -0.52
CA ALA A 152 3.80 -15.81 -1.55
C ALA A 152 4.55 -17.15 -1.44
N ALA A 153 4.97 -17.53 -0.24
CA ALA A 153 5.63 -18.82 0.02
C ALA A 153 4.77 -20.00 -0.41
N ARG A 154 3.47 -19.99 -0.05
CA ARG A 154 2.52 -21.02 -0.47
C ARG A 154 2.36 -21.09 -1.98
N PHE A 155 2.26 -19.94 -2.65
CA PHE A 155 2.14 -19.86 -4.10
C PHE A 155 3.38 -20.45 -4.79
N VAL A 156 4.57 -20.02 -4.40
CA VAL A 156 5.85 -20.49 -4.96
C VAL A 156 5.98 -22.00 -4.75
N ALA A 157 5.71 -22.51 -3.55
CA ALA A 157 5.78 -23.94 -3.26
C ALA A 157 4.80 -24.76 -4.12
N SER A 158 3.57 -24.30 -4.28
CA SER A 158 2.54 -24.98 -5.08
C SER A 158 2.91 -25.03 -6.55
N VAL A 159 3.30 -23.89 -7.13
CA VAL A 159 3.70 -23.78 -8.55
C VAL A 159 4.97 -24.61 -8.82
N THR A 160 5.94 -24.59 -7.91
CA THR A 160 7.14 -25.42 -8.02
C THR A 160 6.79 -26.91 -8.08
N ALA A 161 5.88 -27.36 -7.21
CA ALA A 161 5.45 -28.75 -7.21
C ALA A 161 4.71 -29.15 -8.50
N GLU A 162 3.89 -28.25 -9.05
CA GLU A 162 3.19 -28.47 -10.31
C GLU A 162 4.17 -28.54 -11.49
N LEU A 163 5.09 -27.59 -11.62
CA LEU A 163 6.11 -27.58 -12.67
C LEU A 163 7.04 -28.78 -12.59
N THR A 164 7.39 -29.24 -11.40
CA THR A 164 8.21 -30.43 -11.19
C THR A 164 7.50 -31.68 -11.70
N ARG A 165 6.19 -31.82 -11.46
CA ARG A 165 5.39 -32.93 -11.96
C ARG A 165 5.25 -32.89 -13.48
N ASP A 166 4.96 -31.71 -14.04
CA ASP A 166 4.82 -31.52 -15.49
C ASP A 166 6.14 -31.84 -16.21
N GLY A 167 7.27 -31.35 -15.69
CA GLY A 167 8.59 -31.65 -16.24
C GLY A 167 8.97 -33.13 -16.19
N GLY A 168 8.39 -33.90 -15.27
CA GLY A 168 8.63 -35.31 -15.11
C GLY A 168 7.85 -36.26 -16.06
N VAL A 169 6.92 -35.73 -16.87
CA VAL A 169 6.11 -36.57 -17.79
C VAL A 169 6.86 -36.98 -19.06
N TYR A 170 7.93 -36.26 -19.41
CA TYR A 170 8.72 -36.55 -20.61
C TYR A 170 9.94 -37.42 -20.27
N ASN A 171 10.25 -38.39 -21.14
CA ASN A 171 11.48 -39.19 -21.05
C ASN A 171 12.70 -38.39 -21.59
N SER A 172 12.86 -37.17 -21.15
CA SER A 172 13.98 -36.27 -21.50
C SER A 172 14.46 -35.55 -20.25
N LYS A 173 15.73 -35.16 -20.24
CA LYS A 173 16.27 -34.35 -19.13
C LYS A 173 15.72 -32.93 -19.25
N ASN A 174 15.01 -32.49 -18.22
CA ASN A 174 14.48 -31.13 -18.09
C ASN A 174 15.20 -30.40 -16.95
N VAL A 175 15.42 -29.10 -17.16
CA VAL A 175 15.90 -28.18 -16.12
C VAL A 175 14.94 -26.99 -16.09
N THR A 176 14.29 -26.80 -14.96
CA THR A 176 13.37 -25.67 -14.76
C THR A 176 14.01 -24.71 -13.77
N PHE A 177 14.13 -23.45 -14.18
CA PHE A 177 14.57 -22.36 -13.30
C PHE A 177 13.36 -21.60 -12.80
N ILE A 178 13.24 -21.45 -11.49
CA ILE A 178 12.18 -20.68 -10.85
C ILE A 178 12.85 -19.52 -10.10
N GLU A 179 12.53 -18.30 -10.51
CA GLU A 179 13.01 -17.10 -9.86
C GLU A 179 11.88 -16.46 -9.05
N ALA A 180 12.08 -16.28 -7.76
CA ALA A 180 11.20 -15.54 -6.89
C ALA A 180 11.87 -14.23 -6.47
N MET A 181 11.15 -13.10 -6.64
CA MET A 181 11.66 -11.81 -6.19
C MET A 181 11.67 -11.77 -4.67
N GLY A 182 12.79 -11.33 -4.09
CA GLY A 182 12.96 -11.12 -2.65
C GLY A 182 14.39 -10.76 -2.37
N ARG A 183 14.62 -9.61 -1.73
CA ARG A 183 15.97 -9.22 -1.29
C ARG A 183 16.33 -10.00 -0.03
N ASP A 184 17.44 -10.71 -0.06
CA ASP A 184 17.95 -11.49 1.08
C ASP A 184 16.92 -12.47 1.69
N ALA A 185 15.83 -12.74 0.99
CA ALA A 185 14.83 -13.70 1.40
C ALA A 185 15.25 -15.12 1.05
N GLY A 186 15.15 -16.04 1.99
CA GLY A 186 15.51 -17.44 1.82
C GLY A 186 14.42 -18.27 1.14
N TRP A 187 14.06 -17.92 -0.07
CA TRP A 187 13.08 -18.69 -0.85
C TRP A 187 13.60 -20.13 -1.20
#